data_88638ddea2a4166b70676fbb7508e1b3
#
_entry.id   88638ddea2a4166b70676fbb7508e1b3
#
_cell.length_a   1.000
_cell.length_b   1.000
_cell.length_c   1.000
_cell.angle_alpha   90.00
_cell.angle_beta   90.00
_cell.angle_gamma   90.00
#
_symmetry.space_group_name_H-M   'P 1'
#
loop_
_entity.id
_entity.type
_entity.pdbx_description
1 polymer ?
#
loop_
_entity_poly.entity_id
_entity_poly.type
_entity_poly.pdbx_seq_one_letter_code
_entity_poly.pdbx_strand_id
1 'polypeptide(L)'
;MSALGHFLEFSIHTPDIQESLGFYKRLGFSEQQIGDIWPHKYAVVSDGNICIGLHDRVFDSPALTFVHHDIARCARSMSDHGFDFSFLKLDEDVFNELGFFDSDGHTVSMIEARTFTPADEDTADSMCGSFFEVSLPVRDTMHAGLFWAPLAPNLLSLREEPTTHMRFVAGDIPLGLSESIALKRPSLCFKCDDKDRLAQAIEQHGLASKPFPGFEGAFVELQAPEGTTLYAFSEDFLGESYEVDESDDPPGAEQ
;
A
#
# COMPACT_ATOMS: atom_id res chain seq x y z
N MET A 1 16.94 -3.06 10.04
CA MET A 1 16.19 -2.00 9.31
C MET A 1 15.72 -2.60 8.00
N SER A 2 14.49 -2.36 7.58
CA SER A 2 13.97 -2.79 6.29
C SER A 2 14.84 -2.25 5.15
N ALA A 3 15.04 -3.04 4.10
CA ALA A 3 15.78 -2.59 2.91
C ALA A 3 15.05 -1.42 2.20
N LEU A 4 13.73 -1.32 2.38
CA LEU A 4 12.89 -0.26 1.80
C LEU A 4 12.85 1.02 2.67
N GLY A 5 13.26 0.97 3.95
CA GLY A 5 13.08 2.07 4.88
C GLY A 5 11.65 2.15 5.40
N HIS A 6 11.05 3.35 5.39
CA HIS A 6 9.67 3.60 5.81
C HIS A 6 8.76 3.81 4.61
N PHE A 7 7.52 3.36 4.71
CA PHE A 7 6.51 3.69 3.71
C PHE A 7 6.12 5.16 3.83
N LEU A 8 6.17 5.87 2.72
CA LEU A 8 5.80 7.28 2.67
C LEU A 8 4.33 7.43 2.29
N GLU A 9 3.96 6.85 1.15
CA GLU A 9 2.62 7.00 0.62
C GLU A 9 2.31 6.01 -0.52
N PHE A 10 1.04 5.76 -0.73
CA PHE A 10 0.51 5.20 -1.95
C PHE A 10 0.33 6.33 -2.95
N SER A 11 1.31 6.51 -3.84
CA SER A 11 1.37 7.64 -4.77
C SER A 11 0.46 7.41 -5.97
N ILE A 12 -0.40 8.36 -6.26
CA ILE A 12 -1.42 8.27 -7.32
C ILE A 12 -1.35 9.50 -8.21
N HIS A 13 -1.32 9.26 -9.53
CA HIS A 13 -1.56 10.34 -10.48
C HIS A 13 -3.05 10.69 -10.51
N THR A 14 -3.40 11.95 -10.33
CA THR A 14 -4.75 12.47 -10.52
C THR A 14 -4.75 13.70 -11.43
N PRO A 15 -5.67 13.79 -12.39
CA PRO A 15 -5.83 14.97 -13.23
C PRO A 15 -6.46 16.15 -12.46
N ASP A 16 -7.18 15.87 -11.36
CA ASP A 16 -7.83 16.87 -10.51
C ASP A 16 -7.67 16.50 -9.03
N ILE A 17 -6.67 17.13 -8.39
CA ILE A 17 -6.38 16.93 -6.97
C ILE A 17 -7.59 17.30 -6.09
N GLN A 18 -8.35 18.35 -6.43
CA GLN A 18 -9.47 18.79 -5.61
C GLN A 18 -10.64 17.81 -5.64
N GLU A 19 -10.90 17.22 -6.80
CA GLU A 19 -11.93 16.18 -6.94
C GLU A 19 -11.56 14.94 -6.12
N SER A 20 -10.31 14.45 -6.23
CA SER A 20 -9.80 13.32 -5.45
C SER A 20 -9.81 13.62 -3.95
N LEU A 21 -9.32 14.78 -3.52
CA LEU A 21 -9.40 15.23 -2.11
C LEU A 21 -10.83 15.21 -1.59
N GLY A 22 -11.78 15.73 -2.38
CA GLY A 22 -13.20 15.73 -2.03
C GLY A 22 -13.75 14.32 -1.82
N PHE A 23 -13.32 13.34 -2.62
CA PHE A 23 -13.70 11.94 -2.46
C PHE A 23 -13.18 11.36 -1.16
N TYR A 24 -11.88 11.44 -0.88
CA TYR A 24 -11.28 10.87 0.32
C TYR A 24 -11.79 11.55 1.60
N LYS A 25 -11.99 12.87 1.59
CA LYS A 25 -12.57 13.58 2.74
C LYS A 25 -14.01 13.13 3.06
N ARG A 26 -14.82 12.81 2.04
CA ARG A 26 -16.15 12.23 2.26
C ARG A 26 -16.12 10.84 2.89
N LEU A 27 -15.03 10.11 2.73
CA LEU A 27 -14.78 8.82 3.41
C LEU A 27 -14.13 8.97 4.79
N GLY A 28 -13.87 10.21 5.25
CA GLY A 28 -13.29 10.47 6.56
C GLY A 28 -11.77 10.57 6.61
N PHE A 29 -11.09 10.50 5.45
CA PHE A 29 -9.66 10.78 5.41
C PHE A 29 -9.37 12.26 5.69
N SER A 30 -8.30 12.54 6.38
CA SER A 30 -7.83 13.89 6.71
C SER A 30 -6.72 14.33 5.76
N GLU A 31 -6.80 15.57 5.27
CA GLU A 31 -5.70 16.17 4.49
C GLU A 31 -4.54 16.49 5.43
N GLN A 32 -3.35 16.02 5.06
CA GLN A 32 -2.13 16.21 5.83
C GLN A 32 -1.45 17.53 5.46
N GLN A 33 -0.89 18.19 6.47
CA GLN A 33 -0.01 19.33 6.24
C GLN A 33 1.38 18.83 5.85
N ILE A 34 1.72 18.99 4.60
CA ILE A 34 2.99 18.52 4.04
C ILE A 34 3.84 19.72 3.64
N GLY A 35 5.17 19.56 3.78
CA GLY A 35 6.13 20.49 3.20
C GLY A 35 6.26 20.33 1.68
N ASP A 36 6.98 21.24 1.03
CA ASP A 36 7.26 21.18 -0.40
C ASP A 36 8.29 20.06 -0.70
N ILE A 37 7.85 18.80 -0.70
CA ILE A 37 8.71 17.64 -1.00
C ILE A 37 8.88 17.48 -2.52
N TRP A 38 7.80 17.72 -3.28
CA TRP A 38 7.78 17.54 -4.73
C TRP A 38 7.77 18.88 -5.48
N PRO A 39 8.42 18.97 -6.65
CA PRO A 39 8.42 20.19 -7.47
C PRO A 39 7.12 20.44 -8.24
N HIS A 40 6.12 19.57 -8.12
CA HIS A 40 4.81 19.65 -8.76
C HIS A 40 3.71 19.75 -7.70
N LYS A 41 2.50 20.07 -8.12
CA LYS A 41 1.37 20.13 -7.18
C LYS A 41 1.01 18.75 -6.69
N TYR A 42 0.78 18.63 -5.40
CA TYR A 42 0.33 17.41 -4.78
C TYR A 42 -0.41 17.70 -3.47
N ALA A 43 -1.15 16.71 -3.00
CA ALA A 43 -1.78 16.71 -1.69
C ALA A 43 -1.67 15.31 -1.09
N VAL A 44 -1.69 15.20 0.21
CA VAL A 44 -1.70 13.91 0.90
C VAL A 44 -2.93 13.83 1.78
N VAL A 45 -3.60 12.69 1.75
CA VAL A 45 -4.67 12.33 2.69
C VAL A 45 -4.28 11.11 3.49
N SER A 46 -4.75 11.02 4.72
CA SER A 46 -4.48 9.88 5.60
C SER A 46 -5.68 9.58 6.48
N ASP A 47 -5.82 8.32 6.88
CA ASP A 47 -6.71 7.85 7.96
C ASP A 47 -5.94 7.52 9.24
N GLY A 48 -4.65 7.93 9.32
CA GLY A 48 -3.75 7.63 10.43
C GLY A 48 -2.91 6.35 10.21
N ASN A 49 -3.33 5.45 9.34
CA ASN A 49 -2.65 4.17 9.09
C ASN A 49 -1.99 4.12 7.71
N ILE A 50 -2.58 4.78 6.72
CA ILE A 50 -2.05 4.85 5.36
C ILE A 50 -2.07 6.29 4.86
N CYS A 51 -0.99 6.73 4.20
CA CYS A 51 -0.94 7.98 3.46
C CYS A 51 -1.17 7.71 1.97
N ILE A 52 -2.01 8.54 1.34
CA ILE A 52 -2.30 8.51 -0.09
C ILE A 52 -1.84 9.84 -0.68
N GLY A 53 -0.83 9.80 -1.53
CA GLY A 53 -0.29 10.96 -2.24
C GLY A 53 -1.01 11.18 -3.56
N LEU A 54 -1.62 12.35 -3.74
CA LEU A 54 -2.36 12.75 -4.93
C LEU A 54 -1.50 13.74 -5.74
N HIS A 55 -1.02 13.33 -6.91
CA HIS A 55 -0.05 14.08 -7.71
C HIS A 55 -0.65 14.50 -9.05
N ASP A 56 -0.45 15.75 -9.47
CA ASP A 56 -0.85 16.25 -10.81
C ASP A 56 0.16 15.87 -11.91
N ARG A 57 1.26 15.21 -11.54
CA ARG A 57 2.28 14.72 -12.46
C ARG A 57 1.93 13.32 -12.96
N VAL A 58 2.08 13.08 -14.26
CA VAL A 58 1.92 11.76 -14.87
C VAL A 58 3.14 10.88 -14.56
N PHE A 59 2.89 9.68 -14.06
CA PHE A 59 3.87 8.59 -13.85
C PHE A 59 3.14 7.25 -13.92
N ASP A 60 3.86 6.14 -13.84
CA ASP A 60 3.27 4.79 -13.80
C ASP A 60 2.59 4.56 -12.45
N SER A 61 1.34 5.00 -12.37
CA SER A 61 0.49 5.04 -11.18
C SER A 61 -0.45 3.83 -11.10
N PRO A 62 -0.73 3.31 -9.90
CA PRO A 62 -0.21 3.75 -8.60
C PRO A 62 1.23 3.26 -8.35
N ALA A 63 1.94 3.95 -7.45
CA ALA A 63 3.27 3.55 -7.01
C ALA A 63 3.34 3.40 -5.49
N LEU A 64 4.10 2.42 -5.02
CA LEU A 64 4.50 2.30 -3.62
C LEU A 64 5.71 3.19 -3.40
N THR A 65 5.58 4.27 -2.63
CA THR A 65 6.68 5.19 -2.37
C THR A 65 7.20 5.03 -0.95
N PHE A 66 8.51 4.82 -0.85
CA PHE A 66 9.23 4.64 0.42
C PHE A 66 10.24 5.76 0.62
N VAL A 67 10.59 6.00 1.88
CA VAL A 67 11.64 6.93 2.27
C VAL A 67 12.76 6.18 2.97
N HIS A 68 14.00 6.42 2.53
CA HIS A 68 15.19 5.81 3.10
C HIS A 68 16.29 6.85 3.33
N HIS A 69 17.07 6.73 4.40
CA HIS A 69 18.08 7.72 4.79
C HIS A 69 19.36 7.67 3.96
N ASP A 70 19.61 6.59 3.20
CA ASP A 70 20.81 6.37 2.38
C ASP A 70 20.44 5.56 1.13
N ILE A 71 19.91 6.26 0.14
CA ILE A 71 19.49 5.65 -1.14
C ILE A 71 20.70 5.11 -1.92
N ALA A 72 21.84 5.78 -1.85
CA ALA A 72 23.04 5.34 -2.56
C ALA A 72 23.55 3.98 -2.05
N ARG A 73 23.46 3.73 -0.75
CA ARG A 73 23.81 2.42 -0.17
C ARG A 73 22.75 1.37 -0.51
N CYS A 74 21.47 1.75 -0.43
CA CYS A 74 20.36 0.87 -0.77
C CYS A 74 20.47 0.41 -2.22
N ALA A 75 20.69 1.33 -3.18
CA ALA A 75 20.85 1.02 -4.60
C ALA A 75 21.99 0.02 -4.86
N ARG A 76 23.15 0.20 -4.21
CA ARG A 76 24.26 -0.77 -4.32
C ARG A 76 23.85 -2.16 -3.85
N SER A 77 23.24 -2.24 -2.66
CA SER A 77 22.78 -3.52 -2.11
C SER A 77 21.73 -4.20 -3.00
N MET A 78 20.78 -3.43 -3.54
CA MET A 78 19.78 -3.96 -4.47
C MET A 78 20.41 -4.44 -5.78
N SER A 79 21.36 -3.70 -6.35
CA SER A 79 22.10 -4.13 -7.54
C SER A 79 22.87 -5.44 -7.31
N ASP A 80 23.49 -5.62 -6.14
CA ASP A 80 24.17 -6.86 -5.77
C ASP A 80 23.20 -8.07 -5.69
N HIS A 81 21.92 -7.81 -5.46
CA HIS A 81 20.84 -8.82 -5.48
C HIS A 81 20.14 -8.95 -6.84
N GLY A 82 20.63 -8.24 -7.87
CA GLY A 82 20.12 -8.35 -9.23
C GLY A 82 18.85 -7.53 -9.52
N PHE A 83 18.56 -6.49 -8.73
CA PHE A 83 17.47 -5.57 -9.04
C PHE A 83 17.83 -4.61 -10.16
N ASP A 84 16.95 -4.47 -11.14
CA ASP A 84 17.04 -3.49 -12.20
C ASP A 84 16.22 -2.24 -11.85
N PHE A 85 16.82 -1.06 -12.06
CA PHE A 85 16.16 0.21 -11.78
C PHE A 85 15.51 0.79 -13.06
N SER A 86 14.27 1.23 -12.94
CA SER A 86 13.60 2.00 -13.99
C SER A 86 14.17 3.41 -14.09
N PHE A 87 14.61 3.96 -12.97
CA PHE A 87 15.43 5.16 -12.87
C PHE A 87 16.32 5.10 -11.64
N LEU A 88 17.46 5.77 -11.69
CA LEU A 88 18.40 5.92 -10.58
C LEU A 88 19.05 7.30 -10.68
N LYS A 89 18.81 8.13 -9.66
CA LYS A 89 19.38 9.46 -9.55
C LYS A 89 20.14 9.55 -8.24
N LEU A 90 21.46 9.64 -8.35
CA LEU A 90 22.39 9.75 -7.25
C LEU A 90 23.25 11.00 -7.49
N ASP A 91 23.10 12.01 -6.67
CA ASP A 91 23.86 13.25 -6.75
C ASP A 91 24.16 13.75 -5.33
N GLU A 92 25.29 14.44 -5.15
CA GLU A 92 25.69 14.99 -3.85
C GLU A 92 24.87 16.21 -3.44
N ASP A 93 24.32 16.95 -4.41
CA ASP A 93 23.65 18.24 -4.19
C ASP A 93 22.11 18.17 -4.25
N VAL A 94 21.53 17.02 -4.53
CA VAL A 94 20.07 16.82 -4.63
C VAL A 94 19.63 15.58 -3.86
N PHE A 95 18.34 15.50 -3.56
CA PHE A 95 17.78 14.28 -2.97
C PHE A 95 17.94 13.11 -3.95
N ASN A 96 18.54 12.04 -3.44
CA ASN A 96 18.68 10.82 -4.18
C ASN A 96 17.32 10.12 -4.30
N GLU A 97 17.10 9.50 -5.45
CA GLU A 97 15.87 8.78 -5.72
C GLU A 97 16.15 7.58 -6.63
N LEU A 98 15.39 6.51 -6.46
CA LEU A 98 15.38 5.36 -7.35
C LEU A 98 13.95 4.85 -7.55
N GLY A 99 13.75 4.16 -8.66
CA GLY A 99 12.52 3.43 -8.93
C GLY A 99 12.80 2.10 -9.59
N PHE A 100 11.93 1.14 -9.37
CA PHE A 100 11.98 -0.18 -9.99
C PHE A 100 10.56 -0.72 -10.17
N PHE A 101 10.43 -1.77 -10.95
CA PHE A 101 9.21 -2.54 -11.07
C PHE A 101 9.38 -3.86 -10.33
N ASP A 102 8.33 -4.33 -9.66
CA ASP A 102 8.32 -5.68 -9.14
C ASP A 102 8.16 -6.72 -10.26
N SER A 103 8.12 -8.01 -9.90
CA SER A 103 8.03 -9.12 -10.87
C SER A 103 6.75 -9.10 -11.72
N ASP A 104 5.72 -8.41 -11.29
CA ASP A 104 4.44 -8.27 -11.98
C ASP A 104 4.23 -6.88 -12.63
N GLY A 105 5.22 -5.99 -12.47
CA GLY A 105 5.26 -4.68 -13.11
C GLY A 105 4.66 -3.56 -12.26
N HIS A 106 4.48 -3.77 -10.95
CA HIS A 106 4.04 -2.70 -10.06
C HIS A 106 5.19 -1.73 -9.76
N THR A 107 4.86 -0.45 -9.78
CA THR A 107 5.83 0.62 -9.59
C THR A 107 6.21 0.77 -8.12
N VAL A 108 7.49 0.78 -7.84
CA VAL A 108 8.06 1.09 -6.54
C VAL A 108 9.02 2.27 -6.69
N SER A 109 8.89 3.25 -5.81
CA SER A 109 9.75 4.43 -5.75
C SER A 109 10.37 4.57 -4.37
N MET A 110 11.61 5.00 -4.31
CA MET A 110 12.29 5.30 -3.05
C MET A 110 12.96 6.67 -3.15
N ILE A 111 12.75 7.50 -2.13
CA ILE A 111 13.34 8.84 -2.03
C ILE A 111 14.19 8.97 -0.77
N GLU A 112 15.22 9.80 -0.86
CA GLU A 112 16.08 10.05 0.29
C GLU A 112 15.49 11.10 1.22
N ALA A 113 15.40 10.76 2.52
CA ALA A 113 15.10 11.72 3.57
C ALA A 113 15.93 11.43 4.82
N ARG A 114 16.52 12.47 5.39
CA ARG A 114 17.32 12.35 6.63
C ARG A 114 16.46 12.20 7.87
N THR A 115 15.26 12.73 7.84
CA THR A 115 14.26 12.65 8.90
C THR A 115 12.93 12.29 8.29
N PHE A 116 12.23 11.38 8.92
CA PHE A 116 10.87 10.99 8.57
C PHE A 116 10.01 11.11 9.82
N THR A 117 8.92 11.84 9.72
CA THR A 117 7.90 11.92 10.76
C THR A 117 6.67 11.21 10.21
N PRO A 118 6.24 10.10 10.84
CA PRO A 118 4.99 9.45 10.48
C PRO A 118 3.82 10.44 10.51
N ALA A 119 2.75 10.14 9.77
CA ALA A 119 1.50 10.89 9.89
C ALA A 119 1.01 10.88 11.36
N ASP A 120 0.32 11.96 11.77
CA ASP A 120 -0.23 12.04 13.12
C ASP A 120 -1.17 10.86 13.39
N GLU A 121 -0.86 10.07 14.44
CA GLU A 121 -1.67 8.92 14.86
C GLU A 121 -3.06 9.31 15.41
N ASP A 122 -3.30 10.59 15.65
CA ASP A 122 -4.56 11.12 16.22
C ASP A 122 -5.71 11.27 15.20
N THR A 123 -5.55 10.76 13.97
CA THR A 123 -6.63 10.74 12.98
C THR A 123 -7.54 9.54 13.23
N ALA A 124 -8.86 9.80 13.31
CA ALA A 124 -9.85 8.74 13.40
C ALA A 124 -9.83 7.87 12.14
N ASP A 125 -10.05 6.57 12.30
CA ASP A 125 -10.22 5.63 11.19
C ASP A 125 -11.21 6.17 10.14
N SER A 126 -10.91 5.92 8.89
CA SER A 126 -11.84 6.24 7.79
C SER A 126 -13.15 5.46 7.93
N MET A 127 -14.18 5.87 7.18
CA MET A 127 -15.45 5.11 7.15
C MET A 127 -15.28 3.73 6.48
N CYS A 128 -14.16 3.49 5.80
CA CYS A 128 -13.81 2.18 5.26
C CYS A 128 -13.43 1.16 6.35
N GLY A 129 -13.14 1.63 7.57
CA GLY A 129 -12.66 0.81 8.68
C GLY A 129 -11.15 0.88 8.84
N SER A 130 -10.56 -0.06 9.56
CA SER A 130 -9.12 -0.13 9.78
C SER A 130 -8.37 -0.58 8.52
N PHE A 131 -7.27 0.10 8.20
CA PHE A 131 -6.43 -0.26 7.08
C PHE A 131 -5.87 -1.67 7.27
N PHE A 132 -6.03 -2.51 6.24
CA PHE A 132 -5.59 -3.91 6.28
C PHE A 132 -4.29 -4.12 5.49
N GLU A 133 -4.25 -3.68 4.23
CA GLU A 133 -3.07 -3.81 3.37
C GLU A 133 -3.19 -2.99 2.09
N VAL A 134 -2.06 -2.76 1.42
CA VAL A 134 -2.03 -2.52 -0.02
C VAL A 134 -1.99 -3.88 -0.70
N SER A 135 -2.98 -4.21 -1.53
CA SER A 135 -3.06 -5.49 -2.24
C SER A 135 -2.60 -5.35 -3.69
N LEU A 136 -1.61 -6.15 -4.08
CA LEU A 136 -1.06 -6.20 -5.43
C LEU A 136 -1.58 -7.44 -6.16
N PRO A 137 -2.20 -7.29 -7.34
CA PRO A 137 -2.53 -8.43 -8.19
C PRO A 137 -1.26 -9.04 -8.76
N VAL A 138 -1.06 -10.33 -8.56
CA VAL A 138 0.09 -11.07 -9.08
C VAL A 138 -0.35 -12.31 -9.84
N ARG A 139 0.49 -12.76 -10.76
CA ARG A 139 0.22 -13.96 -11.56
C ARG A 139 0.57 -15.24 -10.81
N ASP A 140 1.58 -15.17 -9.96
CA ASP A 140 2.11 -16.26 -9.15
C ASP A 140 2.63 -15.68 -7.83
N THR A 141 1.92 -15.95 -6.75
CA THR A 141 2.23 -15.41 -5.42
C THR A 141 3.59 -15.87 -4.91
N MET A 142 3.97 -17.11 -5.19
CA MET A 142 5.27 -17.65 -4.75
C MET A 142 6.42 -17.00 -5.51
N HIS A 143 6.27 -16.81 -6.83
CA HIS A 143 7.27 -16.10 -7.65
C HIS A 143 7.42 -14.64 -7.19
N ALA A 144 6.30 -13.93 -7.01
CA ALA A 144 6.30 -12.55 -6.52
C ALA A 144 6.87 -12.46 -5.10
N GLY A 145 6.54 -13.43 -4.22
CA GLY A 145 7.09 -13.51 -2.87
C GLY A 145 8.61 -13.66 -2.85
N LEU A 146 9.19 -14.46 -3.75
CA LEU A 146 10.65 -14.58 -3.90
C LEU A 146 11.31 -13.26 -4.33
N PHE A 147 10.64 -12.46 -5.18
CA PHE A 147 11.11 -11.14 -5.54
C PHE A 147 11.14 -10.19 -4.34
N TRP A 148 10.07 -10.20 -3.53
CA TRP A 148 9.93 -9.30 -2.38
C TRP A 148 10.74 -9.73 -1.15
N ALA A 149 11.09 -11.02 -1.01
CA ALA A 149 11.77 -11.56 0.18
C ALA A 149 13.06 -10.81 0.59
N PRO A 150 13.95 -10.36 -0.33
CA PRO A 150 15.14 -9.58 0.05
C PRO A 150 14.81 -8.17 0.58
N LEU A 151 13.66 -7.61 0.18
CA LEU A 151 13.23 -6.26 0.53
C LEU A 151 12.35 -6.24 1.79
N ALA A 152 11.52 -7.27 1.96
CA ALA A 152 10.48 -7.36 2.98
C ALA A 152 10.39 -8.81 3.51
N PRO A 153 11.32 -9.23 4.39
CA PRO A 153 11.43 -10.62 4.83
C PRO A 153 10.36 -11.04 5.83
N ASN A 154 9.60 -10.10 6.40
CA ASN A 154 8.65 -10.36 7.48
C ASN A 154 7.30 -10.84 6.92
N LEU A 155 7.16 -12.16 6.72
CA LEU A 155 5.90 -12.78 6.33
C LEU A 155 4.90 -12.70 7.49
N LEU A 156 3.68 -12.20 7.20
CA LEU A 156 2.57 -12.13 8.16
C LEU A 156 1.63 -13.33 8.03
N SER A 157 1.27 -13.69 6.79
CA SER A 157 0.39 -14.83 6.53
C SER A 157 0.53 -15.34 5.09
N LEU A 158 0.20 -16.60 4.90
CA LEU A 158 0.01 -17.23 3.60
C LEU A 158 -1.32 -18.00 3.63
N ARG A 159 -2.17 -17.76 2.64
CA ARG A 159 -3.45 -18.43 2.46
C ARG A 159 -3.53 -18.95 1.03
N GLU A 160 -3.98 -20.18 0.86
CA GLU A 160 -4.10 -20.80 -0.46
C GLU A 160 -5.52 -20.71 -1.03
N GLU A 161 -6.55 -20.65 -0.18
CA GLU A 161 -7.95 -20.62 -0.58
C GLU A 161 -8.69 -19.37 -0.06
N PRO A 162 -9.71 -18.84 -0.76
CA PRO A 162 -10.21 -19.24 -2.09
C PRO A 162 -9.29 -18.86 -3.25
N THR A 163 -8.28 -18.05 -3.01
CA THR A 163 -7.22 -17.66 -3.96
C THR A 163 -5.93 -17.52 -3.16
N THR A 164 -4.80 -17.87 -3.77
CA THR A 164 -3.51 -17.72 -3.10
C THR A 164 -3.26 -16.25 -2.78
N HIS A 165 -2.94 -16.00 -1.52
CA HIS A 165 -2.67 -14.68 -0.99
C HIS A 165 -1.55 -14.75 0.04
N MET A 166 -0.51 -13.95 -0.17
CA MET A 166 0.63 -13.82 0.73
C MET A 166 0.68 -12.40 1.28
N ARG A 167 0.86 -12.25 2.59
CA ARG A 167 0.92 -10.96 3.25
C ARG A 167 2.21 -10.83 4.03
N PHE A 168 2.88 -9.68 3.91
CA PHE A 168 4.13 -9.39 4.60
C PHE A 168 4.23 -7.89 4.93
N VAL A 169 5.26 -7.52 5.70
CA VAL A 169 5.52 -6.10 6.02
C VAL A 169 6.56 -5.54 5.05
N ALA A 170 6.16 -4.55 4.26
CA ALA A 170 7.04 -3.79 3.37
C ALA A 170 7.28 -2.39 3.97
N GLY A 171 8.52 -2.13 4.38
CA GLY A 171 8.80 -0.94 5.17
C GLY A 171 8.18 -1.09 6.57
N ASP A 172 7.04 -0.47 6.75
CA ASP A 172 6.24 -0.48 7.99
C ASP A 172 4.74 -0.67 7.72
N ILE A 173 4.35 -0.99 6.46
CA ILE A 173 2.96 -1.29 6.12
C ILE A 173 2.76 -2.74 5.70
N PRO A 174 1.55 -3.30 5.92
CA PRO A 174 1.16 -4.57 5.34
C PRO A 174 1.01 -4.47 3.81
N LEU A 175 1.64 -5.39 3.09
CA LEU A 175 1.54 -5.55 1.65
C LEU A 175 1.05 -6.97 1.34
N GLY A 176 0.01 -7.08 0.51
CA GLY A 176 -0.57 -8.35 0.07
C GLY A 176 -0.26 -8.64 -1.40
N LEU A 177 0.13 -9.88 -1.70
CA LEU A 177 0.22 -10.42 -3.06
C LEU A 177 -0.97 -11.35 -3.29
N SER A 178 -1.78 -11.10 -4.30
CA SER A 178 -3.03 -11.84 -4.53
C SER A 178 -3.18 -12.32 -5.97
N GLU A 179 -3.47 -13.61 -6.15
CA GLU A 179 -3.81 -14.20 -7.44
C GLU A 179 -5.28 -14.00 -7.82
N SER A 180 -6.02 -13.17 -7.06
CA SER A 180 -7.43 -12.92 -7.34
C SER A 180 -7.63 -12.28 -8.71
N ILE A 181 -8.42 -12.93 -9.56
CA ILE A 181 -8.80 -12.41 -10.88
C ILE A 181 -9.68 -11.16 -10.79
N ALA A 182 -10.25 -10.90 -9.63
CA ALA A 182 -11.07 -9.72 -9.38
C ALA A 182 -10.21 -8.48 -9.15
N LEU A 183 -9.03 -8.64 -8.57
CA LEU A 183 -8.08 -7.57 -8.35
C LEU A 183 -7.34 -7.26 -9.66
N LYS A 184 -7.59 -6.09 -10.24
CA LYS A 184 -7.03 -5.71 -11.55
C LYS A 184 -5.85 -4.74 -11.47
N ARG A 185 -5.72 -4.04 -10.36
CA ARG A 185 -4.72 -3.00 -10.11
C ARG A 185 -4.36 -3.01 -8.63
N PRO A 186 -3.21 -2.49 -8.24
CA PRO A 186 -2.92 -2.22 -6.83
C PRO A 186 -4.07 -1.47 -6.17
N SER A 187 -4.51 -1.93 -5.01
CA SER A 187 -5.73 -1.46 -4.34
C SER A 187 -5.51 -1.35 -2.84
N LEU A 188 -6.31 -0.51 -2.20
CA LEU A 188 -6.29 -0.33 -0.75
C LEU A 188 -7.38 -1.20 -0.12
N CYS A 189 -7.02 -2.02 0.85
CA CYS A 189 -7.92 -2.92 1.54
C CYS A 189 -8.13 -2.50 2.99
N PHE A 190 -9.39 -2.52 3.44
CA PHE A 190 -9.80 -2.12 4.78
C PHE A 190 -10.70 -3.18 5.40
N LYS A 191 -10.56 -3.39 6.71
CA LYS A 191 -11.52 -4.15 7.52
C LYS A 191 -12.59 -3.20 8.02
N CYS A 192 -13.82 -3.46 7.62
CA CYS A 192 -14.97 -2.65 7.98
C CYS A 192 -15.80 -3.35 9.07
N ASP A 193 -15.73 -2.86 10.30
CA ASP A 193 -16.47 -3.41 11.43
C ASP A 193 -17.91 -2.89 11.48
N ASP A 194 -18.16 -1.73 10.85
CA ASP A 194 -19.46 -1.05 10.82
C ASP A 194 -19.93 -0.81 9.38
N LYS A 195 -20.51 -1.86 8.78
CA LYS A 195 -21.04 -1.80 7.42
C LYS A 195 -22.21 -0.82 7.27
N ASP A 196 -23.00 -0.64 8.32
CA ASP A 196 -24.15 0.27 8.29
C ASP A 196 -23.67 1.72 8.20
N ARG A 197 -22.61 2.05 8.94
CA ARG A 197 -21.97 3.37 8.87
C ARG A 197 -21.39 3.64 7.48
N LEU A 198 -20.71 2.65 6.89
CA LEU A 198 -20.17 2.76 5.55
C LEU A 198 -21.29 2.91 4.51
N ALA A 199 -22.35 2.11 4.60
CA ALA A 199 -23.49 2.19 3.69
C ALA A 199 -24.19 3.56 3.79
N GLN A 200 -24.37 4.09 4.99
CA GLN A 200 -24.91 5.44 5.20
C GLN A 200 -24.00 6.52 4.58
N ALA A 201 -22.69 6.42 4.75
CA ALA A 201 -21.74 7.36 4.15
C ALA A 201 -21.80 7.33 2.62
N ILE A 202 -21.87 6.15 2.03
CA ILE A 202 -22.01 5.94 0.57
C ILE A 202 -23.29 6.65 0.08
N GLU A 203 -24.43 6.43 0.75
CA GLU A 203 -25.70 7.05 0.38
C GLU A 203 -25.69 8.57 0.58
N GLN A 204 -25.26 9.05 1.75
CA GLN A 204 -25.24 10.48 2.09
C GLN A 204 -24.36 11.30 1.18
N HIS A 205 -23.24 10.74 0.76
CA HIS A 205 -22.25 11.43 -0.07
C HIS A 205 -22.35 11.09 -1.55
N GLY A 206 -23.30 10.23 -1.94
CA GLY A 206 -23.50 9.83 -3.33
C GLY A 206 -22.26 9.16 -3.94
N LEU A 207 -21.53 8.36 -3.15
CA LEU A 207 -20.34 7.67 -3.59
C LEU A 207 -20.71 6.47 -4.47
N ALA A 208 -19.98 6.30 -5.58
CA ALA A 208 -20.16 5.12 -6.41
C ALA A 208 -19.59 3.89 -5.71
N SER A 209 -20.42 2.89 -5.46
CA SER A 209 -20.02 1.62 -4.88
C SER A 209 -20.53 0.46 -5.71
N LYS A 210 -19.82 -0.65 -5.66
CA LYS A 210 -20.24 -1.90 -6.31
C LYS A 210 -20.19 -3.03 -5.28
N PRO A 211 -21.24 -3.88 -5.21
CA PRO A 211 -21.15 -5.14 -4.51
C PRO A 211 -20.16 -6.04 -5.25
N PHE A 212 -19.38 -6.81 -4.52
CA PHE A 212 -18.48 -7.77 -5.14
C PHE A 212 -19.29 -9.05 -5.50
N PRO A 213 -19.30 -9.48 -6.77
CA PRO A 213 -20.09 -10.63 -7.21
C PRO A 213 -19.74 -11.90 -6.42
N GLY A 214 -20.76 -12.54 -5.83
CA GLY A 214 -20.60 -13.74 -5.02
C GLY A 214 -20.26 -13.48 -3.54
N PHE A 215 -20.11 -12.20 -3.16
CA PHE A 215 -19.80 -11.78 -1.78
C PHE A 215 -20.66 -10.59 -1.33
N GLU A 216 -21.92 -10.57 -1.83
CA GLU A 216 -22.87 -9.52 -1.51
C GLU A 216 -23.05 -9.38 0.01
N GLY A 217 -22.86 -8.15 0.51
CA GLY A 217 -22.92 -7.82 1.94
C GLY A 217 -21.67 -8.13 2.76
N ALA A 218 -20.68 -8.82 2.20
CA ALA A 218 -19.38 -9.03 2.87
C ALA A 218 -18.30 -8.06 2.37
N PHE A 219 -18.54 -7.39 1.24
CA PHE A 219 -17.52 -6.67 0.52
C PHE A 219 -18.10 -5.48 -0.25
N VAL A 220 -17.46 -4.33 -0.14
CA VAL A 220 -17.81 -3.12 -0.89
C VAL A 220 -16.59 -2.66 -1.68
N GLU A 221 -16.76 -2.47 -2.99
CA GLU A 221 -15.79 -1.83 -3.86
C GLU A 221 -16.17 -0.35 -4.02
N LEU A 222 -15.25 0.53 -3.68
CA LEU A 222 -15.32 1.97 -3.92
C LEU A 222 -14.27 2.35 -4.95
N GLN A 223 -14.62 3.25 -5.86
CA GLN A 223 -13.69 3.73 -6.87
C GLN A 223 -13.57 5.25 -6.75
N ALA A 224 -12.34 5.72 -6.51
CA ALA A 224 -12.01 7.13 -6.51
C ALA A 224 -12.02 7.72 -7.93
N PRO A 225 -12.16 9.05 -8.08
CA PRO A 225 -12.23 9.71 -9.39
C PRO A 225 -11.04 9.42 -10.31
N GLU A 226 -9.85 9.29 -9.75
CA GLU A 226 -8.61 8.96 -10.46
C GLU A 226 -8.44 7.47 -10.74
N GLY A 227 -9.41 6.64 -10.33
CA GLY A 227 -9.47 5.21 -10.62
C GLY A 227 -8.82 4.31 -9.56
N THR A 228 -8.42 4.84 -8.42
CA THR A 228 -7.99 4.03 -7.26
C THR A 228 -9.17 3.22 -6.75
N THR A 229 -8.92 1.93 -6.46
CA THR A 229 -9.92 1.05 -5.88
C THR A 229 -9.65 0.87 -4.38
N LEU A 230 -10.70 1.09 -3.58
CA LEU A 230 -10.71 0.79 -2.16
C LEU A 230 -11.69 -0.37 -1.93
N TYR A 231 -11.23 -1.37 -1.22
CA TYR A 231 -12.05 -2.51 -0.81
C TYR A 231 -12.28 -2.45 0.70
N ALA A 232 -13.54 -2.44 1.11
CA ALA A 232 -13.93 -2.59 2.50
C ALA A 232 -14.63 -3.94 2.69
N PHE A 233 -14.10 -4.78 3.57
CA PHE A 233 -14.64 -6.12 3.81
C PHE A 233 -14.86 -6.38 5.31
N SER A 234 -15.79 -7.29 5.61
CA SER A 234 -16.05 -7.69 6.99
C SER A 234 -15.02 -8.69 7.50
N GLU A 235 -14.77 -8.71 8.81
CA GLU A 235 -13.86 -9.66 9.45
C GLU A 235 -14.15 -11.11 9.09
N ASP A 236 -15.43 -11.49 8.99
CA ASP A 236 -15.88 -12.84 8.63
C ASP A 236 -15.39 -13.31 7.24
N PHE A 237 -14.94 -12.36 6.38
CA PHE A 237 -14.49 -12.69 5.03
C PHE A 237 -13.09 -13.30 4.98
N LEU A 238 -12.25 -13.05 5.99
CA LEU A 238 -10.83 -13.45 5.94
C LEU A 238 -10.60 -14.95 6.10
N GLY A 239 -11.61 -15.71 6.57
CA GLY A 239 -11.43 -17.12 6.87
C GLY A 239 -10.38 -17.36 7.97
N GLU A 240 -10.13 -18.61 8.32
CA GLU A 240 -9.02 -18.97 9.20
C GLU A 240 -7.70 -18.72 8.44
N SER A 241 -7.05 -17.59 8.68
CA SER A 241 -5.69 -17.35 8.23
C SER A 241 -4.75 -18.16 9.13
N TYR A 242 -3.83 -18.91 8.54
CA TYR A 242 -2.68 -19.42 9.30
C TYR A 242 -1.82 -18.21 9.67
N GLU A 243 -1.96 -17.73 10.90
CA GLU A 243 -0.99 -16.83 11.49
C GLU A 243 0.30 -17.64 11.68
N VAL A 244 1.41 -17.15 11.17
CA VAL A 244 2.72 -17.73 11.47
C VAL A 244 2.99 -17.38 12.94
N ASP A 245 2.89 -18.38 13.82
CA ASP A 245 3.17 -18.21 15.24
C ASP A 245 4.69 -17.99 15.37
N GLU A 246 5.10 -16.82 15.89
CA GLU A 246 6.51 -16.50 16.16
C GLU A 246 7.17 -17.46 17.18
N SER A 247 6.42 -18.43 17.71
CA SER A 247 6.88 -19.39 18.73
C SER A 247 7.56 -20.65 18.16
N ASP A 248 7.60 -20.88 16.86
CA ASP A 248 8.36 -22.00 16.27
C ASP A 248 9.86 -21.64 16.12
N ASP A 249 10.52 -21.40 17.25
CA ASP A 249 11.98 -21.56 17.34
C ASP A 249 12.34 -23.01 16.97
N PRO A 250 13.26 -23.26 16.04
CA PRO A 250 13.65 -24.61 15.70
C PRO A 250 14.22 -25.31 16.93
N PRO A 251 13.80 -26.54 17.22
CA PRO A 251 14.25 -27.28 18.42
C PRO A 251 15.76 -27.45 18.41
N GLY A 252 16.43 -26.79 19.36
CA GLY A 252 17.68 -27.18 19.95
C GLY A 252 18.85 -27.51 19.03
N ALA A 253 19.72 -26.54 18.80
CA ALA A 253 21.14 -26.85 18.66
C ALA A 253 21.78 -26.82 20.06
N GLU A 254 21.55 -27.85 20.85
CA GLU A 254 22.47 -28.24 21.92
C GLU A 254 23.56 -29.13 21.29
N GLN A 255 24.75 -28.63 21.21
CA GLN A 255 26.08 -29.11 21.63
C GLN A 255 27.19 -28.39 20.87
#